data_826de7c146991cff1228b25102cbbd02
#
_entry.id   826de7c146991cff1228b25102cbbd02
#
_cell.length_a   1.000
_cell.length_b   1.000
_cell.length_c   1.000
_cell.angle_alpha   90.00
_cell.angle_beta   90.00
_cell.angle_gamma   90.00
#
_symmetry.space_group_name_H-M   'P 1'
#
loop_
_entity.id
_entity.type
_entity.pdbx_description
1 polymer ?
#
loop_
_entity_poly.entity_id
_entity_poly.type
_entity_poly.pdbx_seq_one_letter_code
_entity_poly.pdbx_strand_id
1 'polypeptide(L)'
;MKRTTYIFIGLLVSGLMVIVATIIFISMSGKPYREDVNFGGDEQVTMDLNGVHVVKVFVSQDGVPEERHVFVNGEMKIESIFTSVGKEQISYPKGKYLNVIQKNDTLFMKLDFSSKNISDKYHNRGFIYSTGFDVKLAVDSLAGIITDTDGLKLNLKGIDTDSLFVRGRYNILLDSCQIHSLDIQGNRLEFRARNSIIENFYLNLDGVWKWTFENTEVGTEYLSGSDRHSNNLQKGECKRVVWTPLTGDARLQV
;
A
#
# COMPACT_ATOMS: atom_id res chain seq x y z
N MET A 1 64.66 -7.33 -0.63
CA MET A 1 63.22 -7.52 -0.23
C MET A 1 62.53 -6.19 0.29
N LYS A 2 63.19 -5.32 1.01
CA LYS A 2 62.57 -4.09 1.56
C LYS A 2 62.01 -3.10 0.51
N ARG A 3 62.64 -2.89 -0.65
CA ARG A 3 62.18 -1.89 -1.64
C ARG A 3 60.88 -2.29 -2.34
N THR A 4 60.71 -3.58 -2.65
CA THR A 4 59.50 -4.10 -3.30
C THR A 4 58.26 -4.01 -2.40
N THR A 5 58.47 -4.19 -1.09
CA THR A 5 57.38 -4.05 -0.08
C THR A 5 56.87 -2.63 0.00
N TYR A 6 57.74 -1.61 -0.03
CA TYR A 6 57.36 -0.20 -0.01
C TYR A 6 56.62 0.23 -1.26
N ILE A 7 57.02 -0.30 -2.45
CA ILE A 7 56.32 -0.02 -3.69
C ILE A 7 54.92 -0.65 -3.65
N PHE A 8 54.79 -1.86 -3.12
CA PHE A 8 53.48 -2.53 -3.01
C PHE A 8 52.55 -1.80 -2.03
N ILE A 9 53.06 -1.38 -0.87
CA ILE A 9 52.30 -0.60 0.10
C ILE A 9 51.90 0.76 -0.50
N GLY A 10 52.77 1.43 -1.21
CA GLY A 10 52.50 2.68 -1.90
C GLY A 10 51.39 2.58 -2.93
N LEU A 11 51.39 1.53 -3.73
CA LEU A 11 50.34 1.23 -4.72
C LEU A 11 48.99 0.94 -4.03
N LEU A 12 48.99 0.19 -2.94
CA LEU A 12 47.79 -0.14 -2.19
C LEU A 12 47.16 1.10 -1.54
N VAL A 13 47.97 1.94 -0.94
CA VAL A 13 47.52 3.22 -0.32
C VAL A 13 47.02 4.17 -1.39
N SER A 14 47.71 4.34 -2.52
CA SER A 14 47.23 5.20 -3.61
C SER A 14 45.96 4.69 -4.25
N GLY A 15 45.83 3.40 -4.44
CA GLY A 15 44.57 2.79 -4.91
C GLY A 15 43.40 3.04 -3.96
N LEU A 16 43.64 2.88 -2.66
CA LEU A 16 42.62 3.18 -1.64
C LEU A 16 42.22 4.66 -1.65
N MET A 17 43.18 5.56 -1.77
CA MET A 17 42.92 7.03 -1.85
C MET A 17 42.08 7.38 -3.08
N VAL A 18 42.34 6.78 -4.23
CA VAL A 18 41.53 6.97 -5.45
C VAL A 18 40.10 6.51 -5.25
N ILE A 19 39.91 5.33 -4.64
CA ILE A 19 38.56 4.82 -4.34
C ILE A 19 37.82 5.78 -3.40
N VAL A 20 38.46 6.21 -2.31
CA VAL A 20 37.84 7.14 -1.35
C VAL A 20 37.52 8.48 -2.01
N ALA A 21 38.45 9.03 -2.81
CA ALA A 21 38.20 10.28 -3.55
C ALA A 21 37.04 10.16 -4.53
N THR A 22 36.92 9.01 -5.22
CA THR A 22 35.82 8.72 -6.15
C THR A 22 34.48 8.64 -5.41
N ILE A 23 34.45 7.96 -4.26
CA ILE A 23 33.23 7.88 -3.42
C ILE A 23 32.81 9.26 -2.94
N ILE A 24 33.75 10.08 -2.45
CA ILE A 24 33.48 11.45 -2.01
C ILE A 24 32.98 12.30 -3.20
N PHE A 25 33.64 12.21 -4.36
CA PHE A 25 33.21 12.96 -5.54
C PHE A 25 31.79 12.57 -6.00
N ILE A 26 31.47 11.28 -6.04
CA ILE A 26 30.12 10.80 -6.38
C ILE A 26 29.11 11.27 -5.33
N SER A 27 29.47 11.22 -4.04
CA SER A 27 28.61 11.69 -2.95
C SER A 27 28.33 13.20 -3.01
N MET A 28 29.32 14.00 -3.41
CA MET A 28 29.17 15.47 -3.50
C MET A 28 28.56 15.95 -4.82
N SER A 29 28.80 15.22 -5.91
CA SER A 29 28.39 15.61 -7.26
C SER A 29 27.21 14.80 -7.78
N GLY A 30 26.94 13.66 -7.15
CA GLY A 30 25.84 12.77 -7.52
C GLY A 30 24.50 13.41 -7.21
N LYS A 31 23.66 13.59 -8.24
CA LYS A 31 22.25 13.86 -8.00
C LYS A 31 21.66 12.66 -7.28
N PRO A 32 20.75 12.86 -6.31
CA PRO A 32 20.10 11.75 -5.63
C PRO A 32 19.51 10.82 -6.70
N TYR A 33 19.87 9.55 -6.62
CA TYR A 33 19.38 8.50 -7.56
C TYR A 33 17.85 8.47 -7.60
N ARG A 34 17.24 8.87 -6.49
CA ARG A 34 15.79 8.88 -6.31
C ARG A 34 15.38 10.27 -5.78
N GLU A 35 14.61 10.97 -6.58
CA GLU A 35 13.87 12.13 -6.13
C GLU A 35 12.41 11.73 -6.00
N ASP A 36 11.86 11.89 -4.83
CA ASP A 36 10.47 11.57 -4.55
C ASP A 36 9.59 12.81 -4.78
N VAL A 37 8.40 12.58 -5.31
CA VAL A 37 7.34 13.59 -5.36
C VAL A 37 6.71 13.64 -3.97
N ASN A 38 6.76 14.79 -3.31
CA ASN A 38 6.12 14.96 -2.01
C ASN A 38 4.67 15.43 -2.21
N PHE A 39 3.71 14.70 -1.63
CA PHE A 39 2.29 15.06 -1.70
C PHE A 39 1.93 16.31 -0.91
N GLY A 40 2.64 16.60 0.13
CA GLY A 40 2.34 17.77 0.94
C GLY A 40 3.49 18.22 1.80
N GLY A 41 3.41 19.48 2.22
CA GLY A 41 4.16 20.00 3.36
C GLY A 41 3.45 19.66 4.67
N ASP A 42 3.76 20.43 5.70
CA ASP A 42 3.20 20.23 7.05
C ASP A 42 1.70 20.59 7.18
N GLU A 43 1.08 21.12 6.12
CA GLU A 43 -0.31 21.57 6.14
C GLU A 43 -1.26 20.43 5.77
N GLN A 44 -2.21 20.15 6.67
CA GLN A 44 -3.29 19.18 6.48
C GLN A 44 -4.59 19.94 6.20
N VAL A 45 -5.38 19.39 5.27
CA VAL A 45 -6.75 19.84 5.01
C VAL A 45 -7.70 18.87 5.65
N THR A 46 -8.69 19.39 6.39
CA THR A 46 -9.78 18.57 6.93
C THR A 46 -11.08 18.95 6.22
N MET A 47 -11.83 17.95 5.79
CA MET A 47 -13.12 18.08 5.12
C MET A 47 -14.14 17.19 5.82
N ASP A 48 -15.29 17.77 6.18
CA ASP A 48 -16.43 17.01 6.69
C ASP A 48 -17.06 16.20 5.55
N LEU A 49 -17.48 14.98 5.87
CA LEU A 49 -18.10 14.04 4.94
C LEU A 49 -19.52 13.74 5.37
N ASN A 50 -20.29 13.11 4.50
CA ASN A 50 -21.65 12.71 4.79
C ASN A 50 -22.04 11.42 4.06
N GLY A 51 -22.22 10.33 4.80
CA GLY A 51 -22.66 9.05 4.28
C GLY A 51 -21.67 8.44 3.26
N VAL A 52 -20.39 8.40 3.60
CA VAL A 52 -19.38 7.77 2.75
C VAL A 52 -19.34 6.27 3.03
N HIS A 53 -19.69 5.47 2.01
CA HIS A 53 -19.63 4.01 2.06
C HIS A 53 -18.54 3.40 1.19
N VAL A 54 -18.06 4.13 0.19
CA VAL A 54 -17.03 3.65 -0.75
C VAL A 54 -15.90 4.65 -0.87
N VAL A 55 -14.66 4.16 -0.83
CA VAL A 55 -13.45 4.95 -1.04
C VAL A 55 -12.75 4.47 -2.30
N LYS A 56 -12.43 5.39 -3.22
CA LYS A 56 -11.67 5.11 -4.44
C LYS A 56 -10.43 5.97 -4.51
N VAL A 57 -9.26 5.31 -4.57
CA VAL A 57 -7.96 5.98 -4.75
C VAL A 57 -7.39 5.54 -6.10
N PHE A 58 -7.09 6.47 -6.96
CA PHE A 58 -6.58 6.16 -8.28
C PHE A 58 -5.56 7.18 -8.77
N VAL A 59 -4.64 6.70 -9.60
CA VAL A 59 -3.62 7.52 -10.25
C VAL A 59 -4.14 7.99 -11.60
N SER A 60 -4.02 9.30 -11.88
CA SER A 60 -4.27 9.86 -13.20
C SER A 60 -2.96 10.27 -13.83
N GLN A 61 -2.75 9.87 -15.08
CA GLN A 61 -1.58 10.19 -15.90
C GLN A 61 -2.00 10.83 -17.23
N ASP A 62 -3.00 11.71 -17.22
CA ASP A 62 -3.54 12.35 -18.41
C ASP A 62 -2.46 13.11 -19.17
N GLY A 63 -2.37 12.88 -20.48
CA GLY A 63 -1.41 13.54 -21.37
C GLY A 63 0.04 13.05 -21.23
N VAL A 64 0.24 11.89 -20.61
CA VAL A 64 1.54 11.21 -20.52
C VAL A 64 1.62 10.21 -21.69
N PRO A 65 2.66 10.28 -22.56
CA PRO A 65 2.78 9.41 -23.75
C PRO A 65 2.89 7.92 -23.42
N GLU A 66 3.56 7.60 -22.30
CA GLU A 66 3.72 6.25 -21.81
C GLU A 66 3.33 6.18 -20.34
N GLU A 67 2.53 5.19 -19.96
CA GLU A 67 2.18 4.98 -18.57
C GLU A 67 3.43 4.69 -17.74
N ARG A 68 3.56 5.41 -16.64
CA ARG A 68 4.66 5.26 -15.70
C ARG A 68 4.20 4.48 -14.49
N HIS A 69 5.10 3.72 -13.93
CA HIS A 69 4.83 3.11 -12.63
C HIS A 69 4.90 4.17 -11.53
N VAL A 70 3.75 4.45 -10.90
CA VAL A 70 3.66 5.37 -9.76
C VAL A 70 3.61 4.55 -8.48
N PHE A 71 4.61 4.76 -7.64
CA PHE A 71 4.71 4.13 -6.32
C PHE A 71 4.42 5.17 -5.24
N VAL A 72 3.33 4.97 -4.49
CA VAL A 72 2.89 5.89 -3.44
C VAL A 72 3.31 5.33 -2.08
N ASN A 73 4.38 5.88 -1.51
CA ASN A 73 4.79 5.53 -0.17
C ASN A 73 4.00 6.37 0.85
N GLY A 74 2.96 5.77 1.40
CA GLY A 74 2.08 6.43 2.35
C GLY A 74 1.11 5.47 3.02
N GLU A 75 0.28 6.02 3.91
CA GLU A 75 -0.70 5.26 4.67
C GLU A 75 -2.07 5.94 4.61
N MET A 76 -3.11 5.14 4.42
CA MET A 76 -4.49 5.55 4.63
C MET A 76 -5.03 4.84 5.86
N LYS A 77 -5.30 5.62 6.91
CA LYS A 77 -5.94 5.15 8.13
C LYS A 77 -7.44 5.41 8.03
N ILE A 78 -8.23 4.36 8.13
CA ILE A 78 -9.68 4.42 8.10
C ILE A 78 -10.19 3.91 9.44
N GLU A 79 -10.89 4.74 10.16
CA GLU A 79 -11.38 4.43 11.49
C GLU A 79 -12.89 4.64 11.56
N SER A 80 -13.57 3.85 12.37
CA SER A 80 -14.98 4.11 12.69
C SER A 80 -15.11 5.43 13.47
N ILE A 81 -16.17 6.19 13.20
CA ILE A 81 -16.50 7.40 13.97
C ILE A 81 -16.64 7.13 15.46
N PHE A 82 -17.08 5.94 15.85
CA PHE A 82 -17.20 5.53 17.24
C PHE A 82 -15.87 5.39 17.97
N THR A 83 -14.79 5.17 17.23
CA THR A 83 -13.44 5.05 17.77
C THR A 83 -12.61 6.33 17.60
N SER A 84 -13.13 7.33 16.88
CA SER A 84 -12.39 8.54 16.50
C SER A 84 -13.07 9.83 16.97
N VAL A 85 -13.46 10.69 16.05
CA VAL A 85 -13.92 12.07 16.33
C VAL A 85 -15.43 12.23 16.46
N GLY A 86 -16.19 11.16 16.36
CA GLY A 86 -17.64 11.17 16.48
C GLY A 86 -18.40 11.76 15.28
N LYS A 87 -17.70 12.09 14.17
CA LYS A 87 -18.29 12.56 12.92
C LYS A 87 -17.48 12.06 11.72
N GLU A 88 -18.15 11.96 10.58
CA GLU A 88 -17.47 11.61 9.34
C GLU A 88 -16.59 12.76 8.84
N GLN A 89 -15.33 12.50 8.66
CA GLN A 89 -14.38 13.48 8.14
C GLN A 89 -13.16 12.82 7.52
N ILE A 90 -12.50 13.55 6.64
CA ILE A 90 -11.19 13.18 6.10
C ILE A 90 -10.17 14.27 6.39
N SER A 91 -8.96 13.86 6.78
CA SER A 91 -7.77 14.72 6.85
C SER A 91 -6.72 14.20 5.90
N TYR A 92 -6.18 15.06 5.05
CA TYR A 92 -5.22 14.70 4.02
C TYR A 92 -4.22 15.83 3.76
N PRO A 93 -3.02 15.52 3.23
CA PRO A 93 -1.99 16.53 2.96
C PRO A 93 -2.45 17.50 1.88
N LYS A 94 -2.28 18.80 2.13
CA LYS A 94 -2.55 19.84 1.13
C LYS A 94 -1.46 19.84 0.07
N GLY A 95 -1.81 19.55 -1.15
CA GLY A 95 -0.84 19.53 -2.24
C GLY A 95 -1.51 19.50 -3.61
N LYS A 96 -0.75 19.91 -4.63
CA LYS A 96 -1.25 19.97 -6.02
C LYS A 96 -1.49 18.60 -6.64
N TYR A 97 -0.89 17.56 -6.07
CA TYR A 97 -0.97 16.19 -6.62
C TYR A 97 -2.15 15.39 -6.08
N LEU A 98 -2.88 15.90 -5.09
CA LEU A 98 -4.01 15.21 -4.47
C LEU A 98 -5.29 16.04 -4.63
N ASN A 99 -6.28 15.44 -5.24
CA ASN A 99 -7.64 16.00 -5.34
C ASN A 99 -8.62 15.05 -4.66
N VAL A 100 -9.36 15.55 -3.68
CA VAL A 100 -10.33 14.80 -2.88
C VAL A 100 -11.72 15.36 -3.12
N ILE A 101 -12.64 14.52 -3.57
CA ILE A 101 -14.02 14.91 -3.89
C ILE A 101 -14.96 13.80 -3.41
N GLN A 102 -15.98 14.18 -2.66
CA GLN A 102 -17.12 13.31 -2.40
C GLN A 102 -18.18 13.48 -3.48
N LYS A 103 -18.66 12.38 -4.03
CA LYS A 103 -19.83 12.32 -4.92
C LYS A 103 -20.76 11.22 -4.43
N ASN A 104 -21.94 11.63 -3.98
CA ASN A 104 -22.90 10.74 -3.31
C ASN A 104 -22.24 10.04 -2.11
N ASP A 105 -22.29 8.71 -2.09
CA ASP A 105 -21.70 7.81 -1.09
C ASP A 105 -20.24 7.44 -1.33
N THR A 106 -19.62 7.99 -2.37
CA THR A 106 -18.28 7.62 -2.77
C THR A 106 -17.29 8.79 -2.61
N LEU A 107 -16.21 8.54 -1.88
CA LEU A 107 -15.07 9.43 -1.76
C LEU A 107 -14.03 9.09 -2.83
N PHE A 108 -13.76 10.03 -3.72
CA PHE A 108 -12.75 9.91 -4.76
C PHE A 108 -11.49 10.67 -4.36
N MET A 109 -10.36 9.97 -4.41
CA MET A 109 -9.04 10.52 -4.17
C MET A 109 -8.21 10.33 -5.44
N LYS A 110 -8.08 11.39 -6.24
CA LYS A 110 -7.31 11.39 -7.47
C LYS A 110 -5.89 11.84 -7.18
N LEU A 111 -4.92 10.98 -7.48
CA LEU A 111 -3.49 11.28 -7.45
C LEU A 111 -3.08 11.76 -8.85
N ASP A 112 -2.92 13.07 -9.02
CA ASP A 112 -2.74 13.70 -10.32
C ASP A 112 -1.26 13.82 -10.72
N PHE A 113 -0.80 12.85 -11.47
CA PHE A 113 0.53 12.82 -12.11
C PHE A 113 0.45 13.12 -13.61
N SER A 114 -0.54 13.89 -14.03
CA SER A 114 -0.67 14.33 -15.42
C SER A 114 0.55 15.15 -15.88
N SER A 115 0.75 15.22 -17.20
CA SER A 115 1.86 15.98 -17.79
C SER A 115 1.86 17.47 -17.43
N LYS A 116 0.69 18.03 -17.12
CA LYS A 116 0.54 19.43 -16.70
C LYS A 116 0.95 19.68 -15.25
N ASN A 117 0.85 18.65 -14.41
CA ASN A 117 1.02 18.78 -12.97
C ASN A 117 2.40 18.34 -12.50
N ILE A 118 3.00 17.39 -13.20
CA ILE A 118 4.31 16.86 -12.88
C ILE A 118 5.43 17.74 -13.45
N SER A 119 6.52 17.89 -12.71
CA SER A 119 7.69 18.65 -13.15
C SER A 119 8.39 17.95 -14.33
N ASP A 120 8.97 18.73 -15.25
CA ASP A 120 9.69 18.26 -16.44
C ASP A 120 10.78 17.23 -16.13
N LYS A 121 11.40 17.32 -14.97
CA LYS A 121 12.42 16.37 -14.51
C LYS A 121 11.92 14.92 -14.38
N TYR A 122 10.60 14.73 -14.28
CA TYR A 122 9.98 13.40 -14.19
C TYR A 122 9.43 12.91 -15.54
N HIS A 123 9.38 13.77 -16.58
CA HIS A 123 8.76 13.41 -17.85
C HIS A 123 9.43 12.23 -18.56
N ASN A 124 10.72 12.06 -18.38
CA ASN A 124 11.50 10.97 -19.02
C ASN A 124 11.79 9.80 -18.08
N ARG A 125 11.06 9.67 -16.96
CA ARG A 125 11.27 8.59 -16.00
C ARG A 125 10.18 7.55 -16.13
N GLY A 126 10.55 6.26 -16.24
CA GLY A 126 9.61 5.13 -16.22
C GLY A 126 8.97 4.89 -14.85
N PHE A 127 9.56 5.47 -13.77
CA PHE A 127 9.09 5.29 -12.40
C PHE A 127 8.98 6.65 -11.70
N ILE A 128 7.90 6.82 -10.95
CA ILE A 128 7.69 7.96 -10.06
C ILE A 128 7.49 7.40 -8.66
N TYR A 129 8.31 7.84 -7.74
CA TYR A 129 8.13 7.58 -6.31
C TYR A 129 7.55 8.82 -5.65
N SER A 130 6.58 8.60 -4.78
CA SER A 130 6.02 9.68 -3.99
C SER A 130 6.00 9.35 -2.51
N THR A 131 6.03 10.38 -1.67
CA THR A 131 6.03 10.30 -0.21
C THR A 131 5.04 11.29 0.37
N GLY A 132 4.72 11.14 1.65
CA GLY A 132 3.85 12.09 2.36
C GLY A 132 2.36 11.93 2.06
N PHE A 133 1.93 10.80 1.54
CA PHE A 133 0.52 10.49 1.40
C PHE A 133 0.01 9.87 2.70
N ASP A 134 -0.27 10.73 3.68
CA ASP A 134 -0.81 10.31 4.98
C ASP A 134 -2.24 10.83 5.12
N VAL A 135 -3.20 9.92 5.02
CA VAL A 135 -4.64 10.21 5.03
C VAL A 135 -5.28 9.57 6.26
N LYS A 136 -6.13 10.34 6.94
CA LYS A 136 -6.97 9.84 8.03
C LYS A 136 -8.43 10.04 7.64
N LEU A 137 -9.19 8.98 7.68
CA LEU A 137 -10.60 8.95 7.32
C LEU A 137 -11.41 8.38 8.48
N ALA A 138 -12.40 9.12 8.96
CA ALA A 138 -13.38 8.64 9.91
C ALA A 138 -14.72 8.45 9.19
N VAL A 139 -15.29 7.24 9.28
CA VAL A 139 -16.56 6.87 8.63
C VAL A 139 -17.51 6.19 9.60
N ASP A 140 -18.81 6.34 9.35
CA ASP A 140 -19.86 5.63 10.10
C ASP A 140 -19.96 4.18 9.66
N SER A 141 -20.02 3.97 8.35
CA SER A 141 -20.05 2.63 7.75
C SER A 141 -19.20 2.60 6.49
N LEU A 142 -18.63 1.42 6.18
CA LEU A 142 -17.79 1.24 5.04
C LEU A 142 -18.15 -0.07 4.33
N ALA A 143 -18.50 0.04 3.05
CA ALA A 143 -18.81 -1.11 2.21
C ALA A 143 -17.69 -1.46 1.22
N GLY A 144 -16.84 -0.49 0.85
CA GLY A 144 -15.79 -0.77 -0.10
C GLY A 144 -14.62 0.19 -0.13
N ILE A 145 -13.43 -0.38 -0.42
CA ILE A 145 -12.21 0.38 -0.71
C ILE A 145 -11.64 -0.15 -2.02
N ILE A 146 -11.37 0.72 -2.96
CA ILE A 146 -10.76 0.37 -4.23
C ILE A 146 -9.53 1.25 -4.44
N THR A 147 -8.37 0.62 -4.51
CA THR A 147 -7.13 1.30 -4.90
C THR A 147 -6.33 0.41 -5.85
N ASP A 148 -5.82 0.99 -6.93
CA ASP A 148 -4.87 0.37 -7.85
C ASP A 148 -3.45 0.94 -7.70
N THR A 149 -3.24 1.68 -6.61
CA THR A 149 -2.00 2.38 -6.29
C THR A 149 -0.96 1.45 -5.70
N ASP A 150 0.22 1.37 -6.29
CA ASP A 150 1.35 0.63 -5.73
C ASP A 150 1.91 1.33 -4.49
N GLY A 151 2.18 0.57 -3.42
CA GLY A 151 2.87 1.02 -2.21
C GLY A 151 1.99 1.66 -1.13
N LEU A 152 0.71 1.94 -1.42
CA LEU A 152 -0.21 2.48 -0.43
C LEU A 152 -0.57 1.42 0.62
N LYS A 153 -0.37 1.75 1.89
CA LYS A 153 -0.80 0.93 3.02
C LYS A 153 -2.21 1.31 3.44
N LEU A 154 -3.08 0.32 3.56
CA LEU A 154 -4.43 0.48 4.10
C LEU A 154 -4.45 -0.03 5.55
N ASN A 155 -4.88 0.81 6.48
CA ASN A 155 -5.04 0.45 7.89
C ASN A 155 -6.47 0.77 8.33
N LEU A 156 -7.27 -0.28 8.55
CA LEU A 156 -8.67 -0.19 8.94
C LEU A 156 -8.80 -0.54 10.41
N LYS A 157 -9.46 0.33 11.19
CA LYS A 157 -9.58 0.14 12.62
C LYS A 157 -11.01 0.34 13.12
N GLY A 158 -11.49 -0.64 13.88
CA GLY A 158 -12.79 -0.56 14.54
C GLY A 158 -13.98 -0.53 13.58
N ILE A 159 -13.83 -1.07 12.36
CA ILE A 159 -14.90 -1.14 11.37
C ILE A 159 -15.86 -2.26 11.75
N ASP A 160 -17.13 -1.93 11.84
CA ASP A 160 -18.25 -2.86 12.07
C ASP A 160 -19.19 -2.79 10.86
N THR A 161 -19.33 -3.88 10.11
CA THR A 161 -20.11 -3.90 8.88
C THR A 161 -20.51 -5.30 8.45
N ASP A 162 -21.66 -5.41 7.78
CA ASP A 162 -22.12 -6.67 7.20
C ASP A 162 -21.26 -7.13 6.03
N SER A 163 -20.77 -6.21 5.21
CA SER A 163 -19.99 -6.55 4.03
C SER A 163 -18.96 -5.50 3.73
N LEU A 164 -17.71 -5.94 3.57
CA LEU A 164 -16.59 -5.09 3.18
C LEU A 164 -15.83 -5.72 2.02
N PHE A 165 -15.74 -4.96 0.93
CA PHE A 165 -14.88 -5.28 -0.22
C PHE A 165 -13.64 -4.40 -0.21
N VAL A 166 -12.45 -5.01 -0.23
CA VAL A 166 -11.19 -4.26 -0.32
C VAL A 166 -10.37 -4.75 -1.51
N ARG A 167 -10.17 -3.89 -2.47
CA ARG A 167 -9.23 -4.12 -3.56
C ARG A 167 -8.04 -3.19 -3.40
N GLY A 168 -6.85 -3.79 -3.20
CA GLY A 168 -5.63 -3.05 -2.98
C GLY A 168 -4.38 -3.79 -3.41
N ARG A 169 -3.24 -3.14 -3.23
CA ARG A 169 -1.91 -3.72 -3.50
C ARG A 169 -1.04 -3.51 -2.27
N TYR A 170 -0.14 -4.45 -1.99
CA TYR A 170 0.80 -4.47 -0.86
C TYR A 170 0.10 -4.71 0.49
N ASN A 171 0.07 -3.75 1.39
CA ASN A 171 -0.28 -3.99 2.78
C ASN A 171 -1.71 -3.56 3.11
N ILE A 172 -2.52 -4.52 3.55
CA ILE A 172 -3.85 -4.28 4.14
C ILE A 172 -3.83 -4.83 5.57
N LEU A 173 -4.07 -3.95 6.54
CA LEU A 173 -4.18 -4.28 7.94
C LEU A 173 -5.60 -3.97 8.44
N LEU A 174 -6.24 -4.96 9.06
CA LEU A 174 -7.45 -4.78 9.86
C LEU A 174 -7.08 -4.88 11.34
N ASP A 175 -7.63 -3.99 12.16
CA ASP A 175 -7.43 -4.00 13.60
C ASP A 175 -8.75 -3.74 14.33
N SER A 176 -9.13 -4.64 15.22
CA SER A 176 -10.34 -4.51 16.06
C SER A 176 -11.62 -4.32 15.22
N CYS A 177 -11.75 -5.07 14.12
CA CYS A 177 -12.90 -5.00 13.22
C CYS A 177 -13.88 -6.17 13.47
N GLN A 178 -15.18 -5.93 13.21
CA GLN A 178 -16.23 -6.95 13.18
C GLN A 178 -16.88 -6.94 11.79
N ILE A 179 -16.66 -8.01 11.02
CA ILE A 179 -17.09 -8.06 9.62
C ILE A 179 -17.76 -9.40 9.34
N HIS A 180 -19.03 -9.36 8.92
CA HIS A 180 -19.73 -10.59 8.56
C HIS A 180 -19.17 -11.18 7.24
N SER A 181 -18.94 -10.37 6.21
CA SER A 181 -18.40 -10.83 4.93
C SER A 181 -17.29 -9.91 4.44
N LEU A 182 -16.06 -10.43 4.37
CA LEU A 182 -14.88 -9.71 3.94
C LEU A 182 -14.33 -10.31 2.64
N ASP A 183 -14.33 -9.55 1.56
CA ASP A 183 -13.72 -9.92 0.28
C ASP A 183 -12.47 -9.08 0.03
N ILE A 184 -11.32 -9.75 -0.04
CA ILE A 184 -10.01 -9.12 -0.28
C ILE A 184 -9.50 -9.53 -1.67
N GLN A 185 -9.24 -8.53 -2.49
CA GLN A 185 -8.69 -8.71 -3.82
C GLN A 185 -7.44 -7.85 -4.03
N GLY A 186 -6.45 -8.39 -4.73
CA GLY A 186 -5.27 -7.62 -5.01
C GLY A 186 -4.15 -8.40 -5.67
N ASN A 187 -3.07 -7.68 -5.98
CA ASN A 187 -1.85 -8.25 -6.50
C ASN A 187 -0.66 -7.79 -5.65
N ARG A 188 0.30 -8.69 -5.40
CA ARG A 188 1.43 -8.47 -4.47
C ARG A 188 0.95 -8.12 -3.06
N LEU A 189 -0.08 -8.82 -2.60
CA LEU A 189 -0.81 -8.49 -1.38
C LEU A 189 -0.19 -9.15 -0.15
N GLU A 190 0.01 -8.36 0.90
CA GLU A 190 0.15 -8.84 2.27
C GLU A 190 -1.08 -8.38 3.05
N PHE A 191 -1.89 -9.34 3.51
CA PHE A 191 -3.06 -9.10 4.34
C PHE A 191 -2.79 -9.53 5.78
N ARG A 192 -3.21 -8.70 6.71
CA ARG A 192 -3.15 -9.02 8.14
C ARG A 192 -4.42 -8.56 8.84
N ALA A 193 -5.02 -9.43 9.65
CA ALA A 193 -6.07 -9.04 10.57
C ALA A 193 -5.63 -9.36 12.00
N ARG A 194 -5.91 -8.43 12.90
CA ARG A 194 -5.64 -8.61 14.34
C ARG A 194 -6.81 -8.16 15.19
N ASN A 195 -7.00 -8.83 16.33
CA ASN A 195 -8.05 -8.50 17.31
C ASN A 195 -9.45 -8.37 16.68
N SER A 196 -9.75 -9.16 15.66
CA SER A 196 -10.93 -8.98 14.82
C SER A 196 -11.81 -10.23 14.80
N ILE A 197 -13.05 -10.06 14.35
CA ILE A 197 -14.00 -11.15 14.12
C ILE A 197 -14.45 -11.07 12.66
N ILE A 198 -14.24 -12.14 11.89
CA ILE A 198 -14.62 -12.22 10.48
C ILE A 198 -15.41 -13.53 10.29
N GLU A 199 -16.69 -13.46 9.93
CA GLU A 199 -17.46 -14.68 9.75
C GLU A 199 -17.14 -15.39 8.43
N ASN A 200 -17.11 -14.66 7.32
CA ASN A 200 -16.81 -15.17 5.99
C ASN A 200 -15.68 -14.36 5.36
N PHE A 201 -14.55 -14.99 5.11
CA PHE A 201 -13.36 -14.38 4.53
C PHE A 201 -13.12 -14.93 3.12
N TYR A 202 -13.15 -14.08 2.10
CA TYR A 202 -12.92 -14.43 0.72
C TYR A 202 -11.57 -13.89 0.26
N LEU A 203 -10.73 -14.79 -0.28
CA LEU A 203 -9.40 -14.42 -0.76
C LEU A 203 -9.03 -15.21 -2.01
N ASN A 204 -8.68 -14.50 -3.08
CA ASN A 204 -8.01 -15.09 -4.22
C ASN A 204 -6.49 -15.08 -3.96
N LEU A 205 -5.88 -16.27 -3.90
CA LEU A 205 -4.46 -16.44 -3.59
C LEU A 205 -3.53 -16.06 -4.73
N ASP A 206 -4.04 -15.88 -5.94
CA ASP A 206 -3.25 -15.42 -7.07
C ASP A 206 -2.75 -13.98 -6.80
N GLY A 207 -1.44 -13.83 -6.66
CA GLY A 207 -0.83 -12.54 -6.31
C GLY A 207 -0.80 -12.19 -4.83
N VAL A 208 -1.23 -13.08 -3.94
CA VAL A 208 -1.09 -12.91 -2.49
C VAL A 208 0.24 -13.50 -2.02
N TRP A 209 1.04 -12.71 -1.33
CA TRP A 209 2.31 -13.17 -0.77
C TRP A 209 2.13 -13.77 0.60
N LYS A 210 1.24 -13.15 1.40
CA LYS A 210 1.03 -13.55 2.79
C LYS A 210 -0.33 -13.08 3.28
N TRP A 211 -1.00 -13.93 4.05
CA TRP A 211 -2.11 -13.50 4.90
C TRP A 211 -1.94 -14.10 6.29
N THR A 212 -2.29 -13.33 7.30
CA THR A 212 -2.13 -13.73 8.72
C THR A 212 -3.27 -13.20 9.56
N PHE A 213 -3.64 -14.02 10.55
CA PHE A 213 -4.59 -13.67 11.58
C PHE A 213 -3.88 -13.70 12.92
N GLU A 214 -3.98 -12.62 13.69
CA GLU A 214 -3.39 -12.49 15.02
C GLU A 214 -4.52 -12.18 16.01
N ASN A 215 -4.79 -13.07 16.95
CA ASN A 215 -5.90 -12.90 17.90
C ASN A 215 -7.23 -12.56 17.21
N THR A 216 -7.51 -13.26 16.09
CA THR A 216 -8.63 -12.98 15.19
C THR A 216 -9.41 -14.27 14.99
N GLU A 217 -10.72 -14.19 15.16
CA GLU A 217 -11.62 -15.30 14.88
C GLU A 217 -12.10 -15.25 13.44
N VAL A 218 -11.89 -16.33 12.68
CA VAL A 218 -12.41 -16.49 11.32
C VAL A 218 -13.39 -17.65 11.30
N GLY A 219 -14.62 -17.42 10.87
CA GLY A 219 -15.64 -18.47 10.74
C GLY A 219 -15.30 -19.40 9.58
N THR A 220 -15.33 -18.88 8.36
CA THR A 220 -15.00 -19.65 7.15
C THR A 220 -14.07 -18.86 6.24
N GLU A 221 -12.95 -19.47 5.85
CA GLU A 221 -12.08 -18.98 4.78
C GLU A 221 -12.51 -19.60 3.45
N TYR A 222 -12.91 -18.76 2.50
CA TYR A 222 -13.18 -19.13 1.11
C TYR A 222 -11.96 -18.74 0.28
N LEU A 223 -11.09 -19.70 0.03
CA LEU A 223 -9.84 -19.49 -0.71
C LEU A 223 -10.01 -19.96 -2.15
N SER A 224 -9.50 -19.21 -3.10
CA SER A 224 -9.46 -19.58 -4.51
C SER A 224 -8.09 -19.31 -5.11
N GLY A 225 -7.75 -19.96 -6.23
CA GLY A 225 -6.48 -19.72 -6.91
C GLY A 225 -6.31 -20.59 -8.13
N SER A 226 -5.41 -20.18 -9.02
CA SER A 226 -5.11 -20.82 -10.31
C SER A 226 -3.92 -21.77 -10.27
N ASP A 227 -3.05 -21.62 -9.27
CA ASP A 227 -1.79 -22.35 -9.12
C ASP A 227 -1.74 -23.23 -7.87
N ARG A 228 -0.53 -23.72 -7.55
CA ARG A 228 -0.26 -24.43 -6.31
C ARG A 228 0.06 -23.42 -5.21
N HIS A 229 -0.78 -23.38 -4.21
CA HIS A 229 -0.60 -22.53 -3.04
C HIS A 229 -0.32 -23.37 -1.80
N SER A 230 0.52 -22.87 -0.92
CA SER A 230 0.74 -23.44 0.40
C SER A 230 0.18 -22.48 1.45
N ASN A 231 -0.63 -23.01 2.36
CA ASN A 231 -1.15 -22.26 3.48
C ASN A 231 -0.58 -22.83 4.78
N ASN A 232 0.11 -22.02 5.54
CA ASN A 232 0.46 -22.33 6.92
C ASN A 232 -0.71 -21.93 7.81
N LEU A 233 -1.77 -22.72 7.78
CA LEU A 233 -2.90 -22.54 8.71
C LEU A 233 -2.40 -22.63 10.14
N GLN A 234 -2.43 -21.54 10.86
CA GLN A 234 -2.22 -21.57 12.30
C GLN A 234 -3.46 -22.22 12.92
N LYS A 235 -3.26 -23.40 13.51
CA LYS A 235 -4.35 -24.16 14.15
C LYS A 235 -5.06 -23.30 15.19
N GLY A 236 -6.35 -23.05 15.01
CA GLY A 236 -7.21 -22.39 15.99
C GLY A 236 -7.76 -21.02 15.56
N GLU A 237 -7.27 -20.44 14.47
CA GLU A 237 -7.72 -19.12 14.00
C GLU A 237 -8.89 -19.19 13.01
N CYS A 238 -9.06 -20.30 12.29
CA CYS A 238 -10.15 -20.51 11.35
C CYS A 238 -10.94 -21.81 11.68
N LYS A 239 -12.27 -21.72 11.68
CA LYS A 239 -13.14 -22.87 11.96
C LYS A 239 -13.33 -23.77 10.75
N ARG A 240 -13.30 -23.20 9.53
CA ARG A 240 -13.54 -23.91 8.27
C ARG A 240 -12.78 -23.28 7.13
N VAL A 241 -12.20 -24.09 6.25
CA VAL A 241 -11.61 -23.67 4.98
C VAL A 241 -12.36 -24.31 3.82
N VAL A 242 -12.72 -23.50 2.83
CA VAL A 242 -13.33 -23.93 1.58
C VAL A 242 -12.39 -23.55 0.44
N TRP A 243 -11.89 -24.54 -0.28
CA TRP A 243 -11.02 -24.32 -1.44
C TRP A 243 -11.79 -24.42 -2.74
N THR A 244 -11.65 -23.41 -3.60
CA THR A 244 -12.23 -23.37 -4.95
C THR A 244 -11.11 -23.24 -5.97
N PRO A 245 -10.69 -24.32 -6.65
CA PRO A 245 -9.69 -24.24 -7.71
C PRO A 245 -10.26 -23.49 -8.92
N LEU A 246 -9.47 -22.54 -9.45
CA LEU A 246 -9.82 -21.79 -10.66
C LEU A 246 -9.30 -22.46 -11.92
N THR A 247 -8.34 -23.38 -11.81
CA THR A 247 -7.80 -24.22 -12.89
C THR A 247 -7.76 -25.68 -12.46
N GLY A 248 -7.67 -26.61 -13.42
CA GLY A 248 -7.63 -28.06 -13.12
C GLY A 248 -6.39 -28.51 -12.34
N ASP A 249 -5.30 -27.75 -12.37
CA ASP A 249 -4.03 -28.04 -11.68
C ASP A 249 -3.86 -27.29 -10.37
N ALA A 250 -4.80 -26.39 -10.03
CA ALA A 250 -4.76 -25.61 -8.81
C ALA A 250 -4.93 -26.50 -7.57
N ARG A 251 -4.05 -26.34 -6.60
CA ARG A 251 -4.06 -27.10 -5.34
C ARG A 251 -3.72 -26.20 -4.16
N LEU A 252 -4.42 -26.42 -3.07
CA LEU A 252 -4.08 -25.86 -1.77
C LEU A 252 -3.42 -26.94 -0.92
N GLN A 253 -2.16 -26.73 -0.55
CA GLN A 253 -1.45 -27.56 0.42
C GLN A 253 -1.62 -26.93 1.81
N VAL A 254 -2.20 -27.68 2.72
CA VAL A 254 -2.47 -27.29 4.12
C VAL A 254 -1.42 -27.92 5.02
#